data_a4943fbe31770f96ca96719691523d4c
#
_entry.id   a4943fbe31770f96ca96719691523d4c
#
_cell.length_a   1.000
_cell.length_b   1.000
_cell.length_c   1.000
_cell.angle_alpha   90.00
_cell.angle_beta   90.00
_cell.angle_gamma   90.00
#
_symmetry.space_group_name_H-M   'P 1'
#
loop_
_entity.id
_entity.type
_entity.pdbx_description
1 polymer ?
#
loop_
_entity_poly.entity_id
_entity_poly.type
_entity_poly.pdbx_seq_one_letter_code
_entity_poly.pdbx_strand_id
1 'polypeptide(L)'
;MLVGDNESGKSSVLQAIDLTARGSRHRVEDIGVETLFNVDVIREFMARDRRIENLPKLYVELYLEGIVDEGLEGNENSDNRGTTGVRLSIEPDMALSRQTMQVLRDEHATFPFEFYSISFSTFSGESYNGYTKKVKTVMLDNSTIGNEYALNEYISTIYGAALTQVEQLATKHGYSDSKSGFKNGVLAPFNNKLPAGFSFAVKNTGKNCLESDLTIEIGGVPISEKGTGVQCVVKTQLALGRAADIPVILLEEPENHLSHLNMRKLISGIEQSQQAQLFISTHSDLISTRLDLRNCILMNCAAPARTVSLGFVEEDTAKFFMKAPDNNMLQFVLAKKVVLVEGDAEFILMDAFCKKVLGHGLSEQGIDVIAVDGKCFKRYLEIAKQIGIKVAVVTDNDKNYAENITASYRGYMNNEFANIMVYADTDDDRYTFEVAVYKDNTAICDELFGSARRTLTVQDYMLSNKAEAAYMLLSQKEESLSVPPYISEALIWLNS
;
A
#
# COMPACT_ATOMS: atom_id res chain seq x y z
N MET A 1 3.77 -4.45 -6.16
CA MET A 1 3.50 -3.48 -5.07
C MET A 1 2.00 -3.38 -4.87
N LEU A 2 1.52 -3.32 -3.64
CA LEU A 2 0.11 -3.13 -3.28
C LEU A 2 -0.11 -1.67 -2.91
N VAL A 3 -0.99 -1.00 -3.63
CA VAL A 3 -1.26 0.43 -3.51
C VAL A 3 -2.76 0.64 -3.33
N GLY A 4 -3.16 1.47 -2.41
CA GLY A 4 -4.59 1.71 -2.13
C GLY A 4 -4.79 2.57 -0.90
N ASP A 5 -6.00 3.03 -0.67
CA ASP A 5 -6.38 3.79 0.53
C ASP A 5 -6.17 2.99 1.81
N ASN A 6 -6.25 3.66 2.95
CA ASN A 6 -6.34 2.98 4.24
C ASN A 6 -7.53 2.02 4.22
N GLU A 7 -7.38 0.88 4.91
CA GLU A 7 -8.40 -0.17 4.97
C GLU A 7 -8.71 -0.87 3.64
N SER A 8 -7.89 -0.67 2.59
CA SER A 8 -8.06 -1.36 1.30
C SER A 8 -7.64 -2.83 1.30
N GLY A 9 -7.15 -3.35 2.42
CA GLY A 9 -6.75 -4.75 2.58
C GLY A 9 -5.30 -5.06 2.20
N LYS A 10 -4.43 -4.06 1.99
CA LYS A 10 -3.00 -4.27 1.68
C LYS A 10 -2.29 -5.13 2.73
N SER A 11 -2.42 -4.75 4.00
CA SER A 11 -1.86 -5.49 5.15
C SER A 11 -2.42 -6.90 5.24
N SER A 12 -3.72 -7.07 4.96
CA SER A 12 -4.38 -8.38 4.96
C SER A 12 -3.78 -9.32 3.90
N VAL A 13 -3.45 -8.80 2.72
CA VAL A 13 -2.78 -9.59 1.66
C VAL A 13 -1.38 -10.02 2.09
N LEU A 14 -0.57 -9.10 2.64
CA LEU A 14 0.77 -9.43 3.14
C LEU A 14 0.71 -10.46 4.27
N GLN A 15 -0.22 -10.27 5.21
CA GLN A 15 -0.45 -11.19 6.32
C GLN A 15 -0.90 -12.58 5.83
N ALA A 16 -1.80 -12.64 4.85
CA ALA A 16 -2.26 -13.89 4.26
C ALA A 16 -1.12 -14.67 3.59
N ILE A 17 -0.23 -13.98 2.86
CA ILE A 17 0.98 -14.58 2.28
C ILE A 17 1.90 -15.12 3.38
N ASP A 18 2.19 -14.31 4.42
CA ASP A 18 3.10 -14.71 5.50
C ASP A 18 2.57 -15.92 6.28
N LEU A 19 1.30 -15.90 6.68
CA LEU A 19 0.67 -17.01 7.43
C LEU A 19 0.69 -18.31 6.65
N THR A 20 0.29 -18.24 5.36
CA THR A 20 0.21 -19.44 4.51
C THR A 20 1.59 -20.02 4.23
N ALA A 21 2.55 -19.17 3.85
CA ALA A 21 3.92 -19.62 3.57
C ALA A 21 4.63 -20.21 4.81
N ARG A 22 4.34 -19.69 6.00
CA ARG A 22 4.94 -20.20 7.27
C ARG A 22 4.34 -21.52 7.74
N GLY A 23 3.10 -21.82 7.42
CA GLY A 23 2.44 -23.07 7.84
C GLY A 23 2.37 -23.23 9.37
N SER A 24 2.20 -22.15 10.14
CA SER A 24 2.22 -22.18 11.60
C SER A 24 0.84 -21.94 12.19
N ARG A 25 0.24 -23.01 12.70
CA ARG A 25 -1.05 -22.94 13.39
C ARG A 25 -1.01 -22.01 14.61
N HIS A 26 0.05 -22.08 15.41
CA HIS A 26 0.22 -21.23 16.60
C HIS A 26 0.18 -19.73 16.24
N ARG A 27 0.79 -19.34 15.11
CA ARG A 27 0.78 -17.95 14.68
C ARG A 27 -0.62 -17.48 14.27
N VAL A 28 -1.42 -18.33 13.65
CA VAL A 28 -2.82 -18.02 13.34
C VAL A 28 -3.64 -17.86 14.64
N GLU A 29 -3.41 -18.74 15.61
CA GLU A 29 -4.05 -18.69 16.93
C GLU A 29 -3.63 -17.42 17.72
N ASP A 30 -2.36 -17.02 17.66
CA ASP A 30 -1.85 -15.81 18.32
C ASP A 30 -2.45 -14.52 17.78
N ILE A 31 -2.71 -14.47 16.46
CA ILE A 31 -3.38 -13.32 15.82
C ILE A 31 -4.86 -13.29 16.18
N GLY A 32 -5.46 -14.45 16.40
CA GLY A 32 -6.89 -14.64 16.65
C GLY A 32 -7.66 -14.92 15.34
N VAL A 33 -8.32 -16.07 15.30
CA VAL A 33 -9.09 -16.52 14.12
C VAL A 33 -10.15 -15.50 13.73
N GLU A 34 -10.80 -14.89 14.71
CA GLU A 34 -11.85 -13.89 14.53
C GLU A 34 -11.38 -12.66 13.74
N THR A 35 -10.11 -12.26 13.87
CA THR A 35 -9.54 -11.07 13.17
C THR A 35 -9.27 -11.33 11.69
N LEU A 36 -9.23 -12.59 11.28
CA LEU A 36 -8.95 -12.98 9.90
C LEU A 36 -10.22 -13.04 9.04
N PHE A 37 -11.40 -13.14 9.65
CA PHE A 37 -12.66 -13.19 8.92
C PHE A 37 -13.19 -11.79 8.60
N ASN A 38 -13.81 -11.66 7.42
CA ASN A 38 -14.51 -10.44 7.06
C ASN A 38 -15.74 -10.23 7.95
N VAL A 39 -15.79 -9.08 8.63
CA VAL A 39 -16.85 -8.73 9.59
C VAL A 39 -18.24 -8.70 8.94
N ASP A 40 -18.34 -8.24 7.69
CA ASP A 40 -19.63 -8.15 7.00
C ASP A 40 -20.16 -9.53 6.62
N VAL A 41 -19.30 -10.46 6.22
CA VAL A 41 -19.67 -11.86 5.98
C VAL A 41 -20.21 -12.53 7.26
N ILE A 42 -19.54 -12.27 8.40
CA ILE A 42 -19.99 -12.78 9.69
C ILE A 42 -21.34 -12.17 10.07
N ARG A 43 -21.51 -10.86 9.93
CA ARG A 43 -22.80 -10.17 10.21
C ARG A 43 -23.92 -10.70 9.32
N GLU A 44 -23.66 -10.87 8.03
CA GLU A 44 -24.64 -11.40 7.09
C GLU A 44 -25.06 -12.83 7.47
N PHE A 45 -24.12 -13.71 7.82
CA PHE A 45 -24.43 -15.04 8.30
C PHE A 45 -25.27 -15.01 9.59
N MET A 46 -24.88 -14.17 10.56
CA MET A 46 -25.60 -14.05 11.85
C MET A 46 -27.00 -13.44 11.70
N ALA A 47 -27.25 -12.67 10.67
CA ALA A 47 -28.56 -12.10 10.35
C ALA A 47 -29.48 -13.06 9.59
N ARG A 48 -28.95 -14.13 8.98
CA ARG A 48 -29.70 -15.15 8.22
C ARG A 48 -30.09 -16.36 9.10
N ASP A 49 -30.41 -17.49 8.47
CA ASP A 49 -30.92 -18.71 9.08
C ASP A 49 -29.87 -19.57 9.83
N ARG A 50 -28.68 -19.09 10.04
CA ARG A 50 -27.57 -19.67 10.84
C ARG A 50 -27.39 -21.18 10.70
N ARG A 51 -27.48 -21.69 9.45
CA ARG A 51 -27.29 -23.12 9.19
C ARG A 51 -25.83 -23.49 9.15
N ILE A 52 -25.50 -24.67 9.69
CA ILE A 52 -24.13 -25.17 9.73
C ILE A 52 -23.48 -25.28 8.35
N GLU A 53 -24.29 -25.62 7.33
CA GLU A 53 -23.84 -25.75 5.93
C GLU A 53 -23.40 -24.42 5.33
N ASN A 54 -23.91 -23.30 5.87
CA ASN A 54 -23.66 -21.93 5.41
C ASN A 54 -22.58 -21.22 6.22
N LEU A 55 -21.96 -21.91 7.19
CA LEU A 55 -20.88 -21.31 7.97
C LEU A 55 -19.77 -20.80 7.05
N PRO A 56 -19.35 -19.53 7.19
CA PRO A 56 -18.26 -18.98 6.42
C PRO A 56 -16.99 -19.79 6.54
N LYS A 57 -16.28 -19.96 5.43
CA LYS A 57 -14.97 -20.61 5.38
C LYS A 57 -13.95 -19.61 4.88
N LEU A 58 -12.75 -19.68 5.43
CA LEU A 58 -11.63 -18.88 4.96
C LEU A 58 -10.57 -19.81 4.39
N TYR A 59 -10.06 -19.46 3.22
CA TYR A 59 -8.87 -20.12 2.69
C TYR A 59 -7.96 -19.11 1.97
N VAL A 60 -6.68 -19.41 1.96
CA VAL A 60 -5.65 -18.68 1.23
C VAL A 60 -4.82 -19.69 0.47
N GLU A 61 -4.64 -19.48 -0.82
CA GLU A 61 -3.84 -20.31 -1.71
C GLU A 61 -2.65 -19.51 -2.26
N LEU A 62 -1.46 -20.07 -2.13
CA LEU A 62 -0.26 -19.50 -2.74
C LEU A 62 0.17 -20.43 -3.87
N TYR A 63 0.07 -19.92 -5.08
CA TYR A 63 0.55 -20.56 -6.30
C TYR A 63 2.03 -20.22 -6.47
N LEU A 64 2.88 -21.24 -6.58
CA LEU A 64 4.33 -21.10 -6.57
C LEU A 64 4.89 -21.39 -7.97
N GLU A 65 5.53 -20.42 -8.57
CA GLU A 65 6.19 -20.59 -9.87
C GLU A 65 7.70 -20.82 -9.70
N GLY A 66 8.28 -21.64 -10.57
CA GLY A 66 9.72 -21.90 -10.58
C GLY A 66 10.23 -22.82 -9.47
N ILE A 67 9.35 -23.36 -8.62
CA ILE A 67 9.70 -24.37 -7.62
C ILE A 67 9.28 -25.74 -8.16
N VAL A 68 10.25 -26.64 -8.33
CA VAL A 68 10.01 -28.03 -8.72
C VAL A 68 10.11 -28.89 -7.47
N ASP A 69 8.96 -29.27 -6.90
CA ASP A 69 8.87 -30.12 -5.72
C ASP A 69 7.61 -30.97 -5.84
N GLU A 70 7.75 -32.27 -6.00
CA GLU A 70 6.64 -33.21 -6.17
C GLU A 70 5.66 -33.18 -4.98
N GLY A 71 6.14 -32.90 -3.78
CA GLY A 71 5.31 -32.78 -2.59
C GLY A 71 4.46 -31.49 -2.54
N LEU A 72 4.69 -30.53 -3.43
CA LEU A 72 3.91 -29.29 -3.56
C LEU A 72 2.99 -29.28 -4.78
N GLU A 73 3.24 -30.15 -5.78
CA GLU A 73 2.51 -30.20 -7.04
C GLU A 73 1.24 -31.07 -6.94
N GLY A 74 0.11 -30.51 -7.31
CA GLY A 74 -1.17 -31.24 -7.31
C GLY A 74 -2.35 -30.39 -7.73
N ASN A 75 -3.55 -30.96 -7.61
CA ASN A 75 -4.79 -30.35 -8.03
C ASN A 75 -5.69 -29.89 -6.88
N GLU A 76 -5.25 -30.03 -5.62
CA GLU A 76 -6.03 -29.63 -4.45
C GLU A 76 -6.01 -28.10 -4.23
N ASN A 77 -6.50 -27.36 -5.25
CA ASN A 77 -6.66 -25.92 -5.23
C ASN A 77 -8.01 -25.51 -5.81
N SER A 78 -8.41 -24.26 -5.62
CA SER A 78 -9.72 -23.75 -6.06
C SER A 78 -9.94 -23.81 -7.59
N ASP A 79 -8.86 -23.71 -8.36
CA ASP A 79 -8.89 -23.79 -9.83
C ASP A 79 -8.89 -25.22 -10.35
N ASN A 80 -8.68 -26.22 -9.49
CA ASN A 80 -8.52 -27.64 -9.85
C ASN A 80 -7.47 -27.85 -10.96
N ARG A 81 -6.37 -27.13 -10.89
CA ARG A 81 -5.24 -27.19 -11.85
C ARG A 81 -4.06 -27.91 -11.25
N GLY A 82 -3.37 -28.74 -12.08
CA GLY A 82 -2.07 -29.30 -11.72
C GLY A 82 -1.02 -28.21 -11.65
N THR A 83 -0.68 -27.77 -10.44
CA THR A 83 0.31 -26.72 -10.19
C THR A 83 0.91 -26.85 -8.80
N THR A 84 2.01 -26.15 -8.57
CA THR A 84 2.73 -26.15 -7.29
C THR A 84 2.14 -25.09 -6.36
N GLY A 85 1.84 -25.46 -5.11
CA GLY A 85 1.34 -24.49 -4.15
C GLY A 85 1.05 -25.02 -2.76
N VAL A 86 0.66 -24.09 -1.89
CA VAL A 86 0.28 -24.35 -0.49
C VAL A 86 -1.03 -23.64 -0.15
N ARG A 87 -1.79 -24.21 0.75
CA ARG A 87 -3.10 -23.71 1.16
C ARG A 87 -3.19 -23.64 2.68
N LEU A 88 -3.68 -22.51 3.19
CA LEU A 88 -4.24 -22.34 4.52
C LEU A 88 -5.75 -22.48 4.42
N SER A 89 -6.38 -23.31 5.26
CA SER A 89 -7.83 -23.40 5.40
C SER A 89 -8.24 -23.24 6.86
N ILE A 90 -9.25 -22.40 7.11
CA ILE A 90 -9.91 -22.22 8.39
C ILE A 90 -11.39 -22.53 8.18
N GLU A 91 -11.81 -23.70 8.61
CA GLU A 91 -13.14 -24.25 8.35
C GLU A 91 -13.78 -24.81 9.62
N PRO A 92 -15.13 -24.88 9.70
CA PRO A 92 -15.82 -25.52 10.81
C PRO A 92 -15.33 -26.94 11.03
N ASP A 93 -14.99 -27.29 12.28
CA ASP A 93 -14.61 -28.66 12.63
C ASP A 93 -15.86 -29.56 12.62
N MET A 94 -15.92 -30.46 11.64
CA MET A 94 -17.03 -31.35 11.44
C MET A 94 -17.19 -32.36 12.61
N ALA A 95 -16.11 -32.64 13.37
CA ALA A 95 -16.19 -33.47 14.57
C ALA A 95 -16.98 -32.78 15.68
N LEU A 96 -17.03 -31.44 15.68
CA LEU A 96 -17.75 -30.62 16.66
C LEU A 96 -19.12 -30.12 16.15
N SER A 97 -19.63 -30.67 15.04
CA SER A 97 -20.84 -30.20 14.37
C SER A 97 -22.08 -30.16 15.28
N ARG A 98 -22.21 -31.10 16.24
CA ARG A 98 -23.33 -31.11 17.22
C ARG A 98 -23.26 -29.89 18.15
N GLN A 99 -22.08 -29.59 18.67
CA GLN A 99 -21.85 -28.47 19.58
C GLN A 99 -22.05 -27.16 18.84
N THR A 100 -21.51 -27.06 17.63
CA THR A 100 -21.70 -25.91 16.75
C THR A 100 -23.19 -25.62 16.49
N MET A 101 -23.97 -26.66 16.14
CA MET A 101 -25.42 -26.53 15.96
C MET A 101 -26.15 -26.08 17.23
N GLN A 102 -25.69 -26.52 18.39
CA GLN A 102 -26.28 -26.12 19.68
C GLN A 102 -26.08 -24.63 19.93
N VAL A 103 -24.85 -24.09 19.65
CA VAL A 103 -24.53 -22.67 19.78
C VAL A 103 -25.33 -21.84 18.76
N LEU A 104 -25.42 -22.28 17.51
CA LEU A 104 -26.12 -21.56 16.44
C LEU A 104 -27.65 -21.44 16.68
N ARG A 105 -28.26 -22.31 17.51
CA ARG A 105 -29.68 -22.24 17.90
C ARG A 105 -29.97 -21.11 18.90
N ASP A 106 -28.97 -20.66 19.63
CA ASP A 106 -29.12 -19.54 20.56
C ASP A 106 -29.08 -18.20 19.78
N GLU A 107 -30.19 -17.46 19.81
CA GLU A 107 -30.29 -16.20 19.10
C GLU A 107 -29.31 -15.12 19.63
N HIS A 108 -28.87 -15.25 20.88
CA HIS A 108 -27.96 -14.33 21.55
C HIS A 108 -26.48 -14.77 21.48
N ALA A 109 -26.20 -15.96 20.94
CA ALA A 109 -24.84 -16.44 20.82
C ALA A 109 -24.00 -15.60 19.84
N THR A 110 -22.75 -15.44 20.16
CA THR A 110 -21.74 -14.89 19.26
C THR A 110 -21.37 -15.92 18.17
N PHE A 111 -20.66 -15.47 17.14
CA PHE A 111 -20.20 -16.40 16.10
C PHE A 111 -19.19 -17.40 16.69
N PRO A 112 -19.32 -18.69 16.39
CA PRO A 112 -18.60 -19.79 17.08
C PRO A 112 -17.20 -20.04 16.50
N PHE A 113 -16.27 -19.07 16.59
CA PHE A 113 -14.89 -19.21 16.07
C PHE A 113 -14.12 -20.35 16.74
N GLU A 114 -14.43 -20.69 17.99
CA GLU A 114 -13.79 -21.74 18.77
C GLU A 114 -14.02 -23.15 18.19
N PHE A 115 -15.02 -23.29 17.31
CA PHE A 115 -15.33 -24.56 16.64
C PHE A 115 -14.75 -24.66 15.23
N TYR A 116 -13.77 -23.80 14.92
CA TYR A 116 -13.06 -23.84 13.65
C TYR A 116 -11.72 -24.54 13.77
N SER A 117 -11.38 -25.32 12.76
CA SER A 117 -10.08 -25.97 12.63
C SER A 117 -9.19 -25.19 11.67
N ILE A 118 -7.91 -25.10 12.01
CA ILE A 118 -6.87 -24.48 11.17
C ILE A 118 -6.05 -25.62 10.57
N SER A 119 -5.97 -25.67 9.26
CA SER A 119 -5.17 -26.66 8.53
C SER A 119 -4.33 -26.01 7.44
N PHE A 120 -3.18 -26.64 7.20
CA PHE A 120 -2.29 -26.29 6.11
C PHE A 120 -2.03 -27.52 5.26
N SER A 121 -2.17 -27.38 3.95
CA SER A 121 -1.90 -28.44 2.98
C SER A 121 -1.11 -27.94 1.80
N THR A 122 -0.44 -28.84 1.11
CA THR A 122 0.11 -28.61 -0.22
C THR A 122 -0.99 -28.89 -1.26
N PHE A 123 -0.77 -28.49 -2.50
CA PHE A 123 -1.69 -28.84 -3.60
C PHE A 123 -1.65 -30.33 -3.98
N SER A 124 -0.64 -31.09 -3.50
CA SER A 124 -0.63 -32.55 -3.57
C SER A 124 -1.53 -33.23 -2.51
N GLY A 125 -2.09 -32.45 -1.56
CA GLY A 125 -2.88 -32.98 -0.45
C GLY A 125 -2.06 -33.35 0.79
N GLU A 126 -0.75 -33.18 0.78
CA GLU A 126 0.08 -33.44 1.94
C GLU A 126 -0.08 -32.36 3.01
N SER A 127 0.07 -32.74 4.29
CA SER A 127 0.07 -31.78 5.39
C SER A 127 1.33 -30.91 5.31
N TYR A 128 1.12 -29.59 5.30
CA TYR A 128 2.16 -28.59 5.32
C TYR A 128 2.27 -27.97 6.72
N ASN A 129 3.48 -27.83 7.24
CA ASN A 129 3.69 -27.24 8.57
C ASN A 129 5.01 -26.47 8.65
N GLY A 130 5.18 -25.70 9.72
CA GLY A 130 6.35 -24.84 9.93
C GLY A 130 7.70 -25.57 10.00
N TYR A 131 7.72 -26.89 10.21
CA TYR A 131 8.93 -27.71 10.23
C TYR A 131 9.36 -28.14 8.81
N THR A 132 8.38 -28.30 7.93
CA THR A 132 8.58 -28.68 6.51
C THR A 132 8.62 -27.49 5.58
N LYS A 133 8.98 -26.29 6.09
CA LYS A 133 9.00 -25.05 5.31
C LYS A 133 9.70 -25.19 3.98
N LYS A 134 8.94 -25.12 2.89
CA LYS A 134 9.44 -25.11 1.52
C LYS A 134 9.59 -23.67 1.00
N VAL A 135 8.77 -22.73 1.52
CA VAL A 135 8.82 -21.31 1.17
C VAL A 135 9.22 -20.52 2.40
N LYS A 136 10.43 -19.95 2.37
CA LYS A 136 10.91 -19.06 3.43
C LYS A 136 10.45 -17.64 3.14
N THR A 137 9.82 -17.02 4.13
CA THR A 137 9.38 -15.61 4.07
C THR A 137 9.96 -14.82 5.21
N VAL A 138 10.16 -13.52 4.98
CA VAL A 138 10.37 -12.53 6.04
C VAL A 138 9.41 -11.38 5.85
N MET A 139 8.69 -11.04 6.89
CA MET A 139 7.81 -9.87 6.92
C MET A 139 8.46 -8.77 7.76
N LEU A 140 8.54 -7.59 7.17
CA LEU A 140 9.02 -6.37 7.80
C LEU A 140 7.84 -5.40 7.90
N ASP A 141 7.26 -5.33 9.08
CA ASP A 141 6.18 -4.41 9.39
C ASP A 141 6.77 -3.22 10.18
N ASN A 142 6.74 -2.05 9.56
CA ASN A 142 7.26 -0.84 10.17
C ASN A 142 6.36 -0.25 11.25
N SER A 143 5.09 -0.62 11.31
CA SER A 143 4.19 -0.22 12.40
C SER A 143 4.58 -0.85 13.73
N THR A 144 5.22 -2.03 13.69
CA THR A 144 5.65 -2.80 14.86
C THR A 144 7.15 -2.69 15.18
N ILE A 145 7.87 -1.76 14.54
CA ILE A 145 9.34 -1.61 14.68
C ILE A 145 9.81 -1.49 16.14
N GLY A 146 9.02 -0.88 17.02
CA GLY A 146 9.30 -0.77 18.45
C GLY A 146 8.95 -2.02 19.27
N ASN A 147 8.38 -3.06 18.67
CA ASN A 147 7.99 -4.27 19.36
C ASN A 147 9.20 -5.23 19.48
N GLU A 148 9.63 -5.51 20.71
CA GLU A 148 10.73 -6.41 20.99
C GLU A 148 10.49 -7.84 20.49
N TYR A 149 9.26 -8.31 20.54
CA TYR A 149 8.89 -9.63 20.02
C TYR A 149 9.08 -9.71 18.50
N ALA A 150 8.61 -8.73 17.76
CA ALA A 150 8.77 -8.66 16.30
C ALA A 150 10.26 -8.53 15.92
N LEU A 151 11.05 -7.80 16.69
CA LEU A 151 12.49 -7.69 16.49
C LEU A 151 13.20 -9.03 16.70
N ASN A 152 12.88 -9.75 17.78
CA ASN A 152 13.46 -11.05 18.07
C ASN A 152 13.08 -12.10 17.01
N GLU A 153 11.85 -12.09 16.51
CA GLU A 153 11.42 -12.96 15.42
C GLU A 153 12.20 -12.67 14.14
N TYR A 154 12.38 -11.39 13.81
CA TYR A 154 13.19 -10.97 12.68
C TYR A 154 14.64 -11.44 12.81
N ILE A 155 15.29 -11.19 13.94
CA ILE A 155 16.67 -11.61 14.22
C ILE A 155 16.80 -13.13 14.08
N SER A 156 15.87 -13.89 14.66
CA SER A 156 15.83 -15.35 14.56
C SER A 156 15.73 -15.82 13.12
N THR A 157 14.91 -15.15 12.29
CA THR A 157 14.75 -15.48 10.86
C THR A 157 16.05 -15.21 10.09
N ILE A 158 16.68 -14.05 10.28
CA ILE A 158 17.94 -13.70 9.60
C ILE A 158 19.11 -14.61 10.07
N TYR A 159 19.19 -14.88 11.37
CA TYR A 159 20.17 -15.80 11.95
C TYR A 159 20.01 -17.23 11.38
N GLY A 160 18.75 -17.71 11.34
CA GLY A 160 18.45 -19.05 10.80
C GLY A 160 18.74 -19.17 9.30
N ALA A 161 18.57 -18.08 8.53
CA ALA A 161 18.94 -18.05 7.13
C ALA A 161 20.46 -17.96 6.90
N ALA A 162 21.21 -17.41 7.87
CA ALA A 162 22.65 -17.21 7.77
C ALA A 162 23.48 -18.49 7.98
N LEU A 163 22.91 -19.50 8.64
CA LEU A 163 23.62 -20.69 9.09
C LEU A 163 22.99 -21.98 8.55
N THR A 164 23.82 -22.97 8.25
CA THR A 164 23.35 -24.33 7.98
C THR A 164 22.79 -24.96 9.27
N GLN A 165 21.98 -25.99 9.12
CA GLN A 165 21.40 -26.71 10.28
C GLN A 165 22.47 -27.24 11.25
N VAL A 166 23.59 -27.70 10.72
CA VAL A 166 24.72 -28.20 11.53
C VAL A 166 25.36 -27.07 12.33
N GLU A 167 25.59 -25.91 11.71
CA GLU A 167 26.14 -24.72 12.38
C GLU A 167 25.18 -24.18 13.44
N GLN A 168 23.87 -24.17 13.18
CA GLN A 168 22.87 -23.79 14.19
C GLN A 168 22.92 -24.69 15.41
N LEU A 169 22.99 -26.03 15.22
CA LEU A 169 23.09 -26.98 16.32
C LEU A 169 24.40 -26.82 17.09
N ALA A 170 25.52 -26.64 16.39
CA ALA A 170 26.82 -26.41 17.02
C ALA A 170 26.83 -25.11 17.86
N THR A 171 26.24 -24.02 17.34
CA THR A 171 26.16 -22.75 18.06
C THR A 171 25.25 -22.84 19.26
N LYS A 172 24.10 -23.52 19.15
CA LYS A 172 23.20 -23.80 20.29
C LYS A 172 23.89 -24.61 21.38
N HIS A 173 24.67 -25.63 20.98
CA HIS A 173 25.44 -26.43 21.93
C HIS A 173 26.48 -25.59 22.66
N GLY A 174 27.28 -24.79 21.92
CA GLY A 174 28.26 -23.88 22.53
C GLY A 174 27.63 -22.85 23.48
N TYR A 175 26.44 -22.36 23.16
CA TYR A 175 25.70 -21.47 24.05
C TYR A 175 25.23 -22.19 25.35
N SER A 176 24.76 -23.44 25.25
CA SER A 176 24.40 -24.27 26.41
C SER A 176 25.63 -24.57 27.30
N ASP A 177 26.79 -24.84 26.68
CA ASP A 177 28.05 -25.04 27.43
C ASP A 177 28.49 -23.76 28.14
N SER A 178 28.34 -22.57 27.50
CA SER A 178 28.62 -21.29 28.12
C SER A 178 27.73 -21.03 29.34
N LYS A 179 26.43 -21.35 29.26
CA LYS A 179 25.50 -21.28 30.41
C LYS A 179 25.92 -22.23 31.53
N SER A 180 26.34 -23.44 31.20
CA SER A 180 26.83 -24.41 32.16
C SER A 180 28.15 -23.96 32.81
N GLY A 181 29.06 -23.45 32.03
CA GLY A 181 30.31 -22.84 32.49
C GLY A 181 30.07 -21.67 33.46
N PHE A 182 29.13 -20.80 33.13
CA PHE A 182 28.72 -19.68 34.01
C PHE A 182 28.17 -20.17 35.34
N LYS A 183 27.32 -21.23 35.32
CA LYS A 183 26.78 -21.86 36.52
C LYS A 183 27.92 -22.40 37.40
N ASN A 184 28.83 -23.17 36.83
CA ASN A 184 29.88 -23.89 37.55
C ASN A 184 31.07 -22.99 37.93
N GLY A 185 31.29 -21.88 37.25
CA GLY A 185 32.32 -20.90 37.54
C GLY A 185 31.79 -19.74 38.38
N VAL A 186 31.07 -18.80 37.73
CA VAL A 186 30.66 -17.55 38.36
C VAL A 186 29.63 -17.72 39.45
N LEU A 187 28.67 -18.63 39.32
CA LEU A 187 27.62 -18.87 40.33
C LEU A 187 28.07 -19.86 41.44
N ALA A 188 29.16 -20.63 41.27
CA ALA A 188 29.61 -21.59 42.27
C ALA A 188 29.85 -21.02 43.66
N PRO A 189 30.51 -19.85 43.84
CA PRO A 189 30.69 -19.26 45.18
C PRO A 189 29.37 -18.90 45.87
N PHE A 190 28.34 -18.54 45.08
CA PHE A 190 26.99 -18.23 45.60
C PHE A 190 26.20 -19.48 45.88
N ASN A 191 26.33 -20.50 45.03
CA ASN A 191 25.68 -21.77 45.23
C ASN A 191 26.15 -22.51 46.47
N ASN A 192 27.43 -22.37 46.82
CA ASN A 192 28.00 -22.93 48.05
C ASN A 192 27.41 -22.33 49.35
N LYS A 193 26.70 -21.18 49.22
CA LYS A 193 26.01 -20.54 50.40
C LYS A 193 24.57 -20.98 50.54
N LEU A 194 24.03 -21.75 49.56
CA LEU A 194 22.67 -22.29 49.62
C LEU A 194 22.58 -23.57 50.41
N PRO A 195 21.41 -23.92 51.00
CA PRO A 195 21.17 -25.21 51.61
C PRO A 195 21.43 -26.34 50.65
N ALA A 196 21.84 -27.50 51.19
CA ALA A 196 22.10 -28.69 50.36
C ALA A 196 20.90 -29.07 49.48
N GLY A 197 21.17 -29.29 48.19
CA GLY A 197 20.17 -29.63 47.20
C GLY A 197 19.63 -28.44 46.41
N PHE A 198 20.02 -27.20 46.73
CA PHE A 198 19.61 -26.00 45.97
C PHE A 198 20.79 -25.39 45.22
N SER A 199 20.53 -24.84 44.03
CA SER A 199 21.51 -24.08 43.26
C SER A 199 20.86 -23.09 42.35
N PHE A 200 21.47 -21.92 42.17
CA PHE A 200 21.16 -21.01 41.09
C PHE A 200 21.66 -21.59 39.75
N ALA A 201 20.87 -21.46 38.72
CA ALA A 201 21.23 -21.84 37.36
C ALA A 201 20.65 -20.85 36.37
N VAL A 202 21.26 -20.70 35.21
CA VAL A 202 20.69 -19.91 34.10
C VAL A 202 19.53 -20.74 33.49
N LYS A 203 18.40 -20.11 33.27
CA LYS A 203 17.23 -20.76 32.66
C LYS A 203 17.56 -21.31 31.28
N ASN A 204 17.18 -22.57 31.05
CA ASN A 204 17.35 -23.21 29.75
C ASN A 204 15.96 -23.70 29.26
N THR A 205 15.10 -22.76 28.94
CA THR A 205 13.73 -23.01 28.44
C THR A 205 13.62 -22.51 27.00
N GLY A 206 12.63 -22.98 26.25
CA GLY A 206 12.40 -22.55 24.86
C GLY A 206 12.23 -21.02 24.68
N LYS A 207 11.88 -20.29 25.75
CA LYS A 207 11.82 -18.81 25.75
C LYS A 207 13.16 -18.13 26.03
N ASN A 208 14.14 -18.86 26.56
CA ASN A 208 15.50 -18.37 26.89
C ASN A 208 16.53 -19.16 26.10
N CYS A 209 16.34 -19.22 24.79
CA CYS A 209 17.24 -19.87 23.82
C CYS A 209 18.23 -18.85 23.25
N LEU A 210 19.23 -19.32 22.52
CA LEU A 210 20.23 -18.48 21.89
C LEU A 210 19.57 -17.35 21.06
N GLU A 211 18.55 -17.71 20.27
CA GLU A 211 17.89 -16.79 19.33
C GLU A 211 17.20 -15.61 20.04
N SER A 212 16.70 -15.81 21.28
CA SER A 212 16.09 -14.73 22.06
C SER A 212 17.11 -13.79 22.69
N ASP A 213 18.36 -14.23 22.83
CA ASP A 213 19.43 -13.47 23.46
C ASP A 213 20.36 -12.79 22.41
N LEU A 214 20.06 -13.00 21.10
CA LEU A 214 20.79 -12.34 20.02
C LEU A 214 20.25 -10.94 19.76
N THR A 215 21.14 -10.02 19.40
CA THR A 215 20.82 -8.71 18.85
C THR A 215 21.70 -8.39 17.66
N ILE A 216 21.27 -7.44 16.83
CA ILE A 216 22.07 -6.90 15.74
C ILE A 216 22.69 -5.59 16.25
N GLU A 217 23.99 -5.42 16.09
CA GLU A 217 24.69 -4.20 16.48
C GLU A 217 25.18 -3.41 15.26
N ILE A 218 25.12 -2.09 15.36
CA ILE A 218 25.63 -1.18 14.35
C ILE A 218 26.61 -0.23 15.05
N GLY A 219 27.91 -0.44 14.79
CA GLY A 219 28.97 0.33 15.47
C GLY A 219 28.99 0.12 16.97
N GLY A 220 28.70 -1.11 17.45
CA GLY A 220 28.68 -1.45 18.88
C GLY A 220 27.42 -0.99 19.63
N VAL A 221 26.39 -0.52 18.94
CA VAL A 221 25.12 -0.12 19.53
C VAL A 221 24.00 -1.02 19.02
N PRO A 222 23.22 -1.65 19.91
CA PRO A 222 22.09 -2.50 19.53
C PRO A 222 21.10 -1.78 18.61
N ILE A 223 20.57 -2.50 17.64
CA ILE A 223 19.60 -1.94 16.67
C ILE A 223 18.34 -1.40 17.36
N SER A 224 17.93 -2.00 18.47
CA SER A 224 16.80 -1.54 19.30
C SER A 224 16.98 -0.13 19.88
N GLU A 225 18.23 0.31 20.05
CA GLU A 225 18.57 1.64 20.55
C GLU A 225 18.75 2.70 19.45
N LYS A 226 18.67 2.29 18.17
CA LYS A 226 18.71 3.20 17.02
C LYS A 226 17.33 3.79 16.75
N GLY A 227 17.29 4.97 16.13
CA GLY A 227 16.04 5.56 15.67
C GLY A 227 15.30 4.64 14.69
N THR A 228 13.96 4.67 14.72
CA THR A 228 13.08 3.78 13.94
C THR A 228 13.40 3.75 12.44
N GLY A 229 13.70 4.91 11.83
CA GLY A 229 14.06 4.98 10.42
C GLY A 229 15.38 4.26 10.10
N VAL A 230 16.37 4.27 11.01
CA VAL A 230 17.60 3.50 10.83
C VAL A 230 17.34 2.01 10.98
N GLN A 231 16.53 1.62 11.94
CA GLN A 231 16.11 0.23 12.13
C GLN A 231 15.43 -0.32 10.87
N CYS A 232 14.51 0.44 10.28
CA CYS A 232 13.81 0.06 9.06
C CYS A 232 14.81 -0.19 7.90
N VAL A 233 15.67 0.78 7.60
CA VAL A 233 16.65 0.66 6.51
C VAL A 233 17.57 -0.52 6.72
N VAL A 234 18.09 -0.72 7.93
CA VAL A 234 19.04 -1.80 8.22
C VAL A 234 18.36 -3.17 8.16
N LYS A 235 17.17 -3.31 8.73
CA LYS A 235 16.40 -4.55 8.65
C LYS A 235 16.13 -4.91 7.18
N THR A 236 15.68 -3.95 6.38
CA THR A 236 15.42 -4.18 4.95
C THR A 236 16.70 -4.56 4.21
N GLN A 237 17.81 -3.86 4.42
CA GLN A 237 19.09 -4.18 3.78
C GLN A 237 19.60 -5.58 4.13
N LEU A 238 19.48 -6.00 5.39
CA LEU A 238 19.86 -7.33 5.83
C LEU A 238 18.97 -8.43 5.20
N ALA A 239 17.66 -8.19 5.11
CA ALA A 239 16.75 -9.11 4.44
C ALA A 239 17.07 -9.22 2.94
N LEU A 240 17.26 -8.09 2.25
CA LEU A 240 17.66 -8.05 0.84
C LEU A 240 19.02 -8.71 0.60
N GLY A 241 19.98 -8.53 1.51
CA GLY A 241 21.28 -9.21 1.45
C GLY A 241 21.23 -10.73 1.63
N ARG A 242 20.08 -11.26 2.06
CA ARG A 242 19.81 -12.71 2.21
C ARG A 242 18.75 -13.21 1.21
N ALA A 243 18.53 -12.48 0.13
CA ALA A 243 17.53 -12.81 -0.88
C ALA A 243 17.68 -14.22 -1.48
N ALA A 244 18.90 -14.73 -1.58
CA ALA A 244 19.15 -16.11 -2.03
C ALA A 244 18.62 -17.17 -1.05
N ASP A 245 18.59 -16.88 0.24
CA ASP A 245 18.14 -17.78 1.31
C ASP A 245 16.67 -17.56 1.69
N ILE A 246 16.14 -16.35 1.39
CA ILE A 246 14.79 -15.91 1.69
C ILE A 246 14.15 -15.42 0.38
N PRO A 247 13.48 -16.30 -0.36
CA PRO A 247 12.97 -15.99 -1.70
C PRO A 247 11.79 -15.01 -1.71
N VAL A 248 11.10 -14.82 -0.58
CA VAL A 248 9.95 -13.91 -0.49
C VAL A 248 10.13 -12.93 0.67
N ILE A 249 10.12 -11.65 0.35
CA ILE A 249 10.24 -10.55 1.32
C ILE A 249 8.98 -9.69 1.25
N LEU A 250 8.33 -9.50 2.40
CA LEU A 250 7.13 -8.73 2.57
C LEU A 250 7.48 -7.44 3.31
N LEU A 251 7.22 -6.28 2.70
CA LEU A 251 7.49 -4.96 3.28
C LEU A 251 6.17 -4.23 3.47
N GLU A 252 5.84 -3.92 4.72
CA GLU A 252 4.64 -3.15 5.04
C GLU A 252 5.03 -1.71 5.38
N GLU A 253 4.48 -0.78 4.59
CA GLU A 253 4.67 0.67 4.70
C GLU A 253 6.13 1.05 5.01
N PRO A 254 7.08 0.66 4.16
CA PRO A 254 8.50 0.87 4.42
C PRO A 254 8.89 2.36 4.49
N GLU A 255 8.02 3.25 4.00
CA GLU A 255 8.17 4.71 4.09
C GLU A 255 7.97 5.27 5.49
N ASN A 256 7.26 4.60 6.37
CA ASN A 256 6.96 5.09 7.70
C ASN A 256 8.22 5.37 8.50
N HIS A 257 8.27 6.55 9.10
CA HIS A 257 9.39 7.04 9.91
C HIS A 257 10.71 7.27 9.13
N LEU A 258 10.70 7.23 7.79
CA LEU A 258 11.89 7.46 6.99
C LEU A 258 12.06 8.94 6.62
N SER A 259 13.30 9.45 6.79
CA SER A 259 13.70 10.69 6.12
C SER A 259 13.85 10.47 4.61
N HIS A 260 13.78 11.55 3.82
CA HIS A 260 14.01 11.47 2.35
C HIS A 260 15.32 10.76 1.98
N LEU A 261 16.39 10.96 2.76
CA LEU A 261 17.67 10.29 2.51
C LEU A 261 17.58 8.78 2.74
N ASN A 262 16.94 8.35 3.82
CA ASN A 262 16.76 6.94 4.14
C ASN A 262 15.80 6.27 3.16
N MET A 263 14.77 6.97 2.70
CA MET A 263 13.88 6.50 1.64
C MET A 263 14.64 6.20 0.35
N ARG A 264 15.51 7.12 -0.10
CA ARG A 264 16.35 6.89 -1.30
C ARG A 264 17.27 5.69 -1.12
N LYS A 265 17.87 5.49 0.05
CA LYS A 265 18.71 4.32 0.34
C LYS A 265 17.91 3.02 0.30
N LEU A 266 16.69 3.03 0.83
CA LEU A 266 15.78 1.89 0.79
C LEU A 266 15.44 1.52 -0.66
N ILE A 267 14.98 2.48 -1.46
CA ILE A 267 14.64 2.27 -2.87
C ILE A 267 15.84 1.71 -3.63
N SER A 268 17.02 2.33 -3.49
CA SER A 268 18.24 1.85 -4.15
C SER A 268 18.62 0.42 -3.73
N GLY A 269 18.41 0.05 -2.46
CA GLY A 269 18.60 -1.32 -1.97
C GLY A 269 17.63 -2.31 -2.64
N ILE A 270 16.36 -1.91 -2.77
CA ILE A 270 15.33 -2.71 -3.43
C ILE A 270 15.65 -2.90 -4.93
N GLU A 271 16.00 -1.82 -5.63
CA GLU A 271 16.36 -1.87 -7.06
C GLU A 271 17.53 -2.81 -7.35
N GLN A 272 18.50 -2.90 -6.44
CA GLN A 272 19.68 -3.77 -6.57
C GLN A 272 19.40 -5.24 -6.23
N SER A 273 18.30 -5.51 -5.54
CA SER A 273 17.91 -6.86 -5.10
C SER A 273 17.07 -7.55 -6.16
N GLN A 274 17.70 -8.34 -7.02
CA GLN A 274 17.03 -9.07 -8.12
C GLN A 274 16.72 -10.54 -7.80
N GLN A 275 17.06 -11.03 -6.61
CA GLN A 275 16.99 -12.47 -6.28
C GLN A 275 15.76 -12.89 -5.48
N ALA A 276 15.06 -11.95 -4.84
CA ALA A 276 13.85 -12.24 -4.07
C ALA A 276 12.62 -11.65 -4.73
N GLN A 277 11.48 -12.30 -4.55
CA GLN A 277 10.19 -11.71 -4.85
C GLN A 277 9.78 -10.77 -3.72
N LEU A 278 9.50 -9.50 -4.07
CA LEU A 278 9.14 -8.47 -3.12
C LEU A 278 7.66 -8.15 -3.22
N PHE A 279 6.97 -8.22 -2.09
CA PHE A 279 5.62 -7.67 -1.93
C PHE A 279 5.71 -6.46 -1.02
N ILE A 280 5.31 -5.31 -1.51
CA ILE A 280 5.41 -4.03 -0.80
C ILE A 280 4.03 -3.41 -0.72
N SER A 281 3.53 -3.13 0.48
CA SER A 281 2.39 -2.23 0.66
C SER A 281 2.92 -0.81 0.87
N THR A 282 2.38 0.16 0.16
CA THR A 282 2.86 1.54 0.23
C THR A 282 1.78 2.55 -0.08
N HIS A 283 1.91 3.73 0.53
CA HIS A 283 1.18 4.97 0.22
C HIS A 283 2.11 6.04 -0.37
N SER A 284 3.37 5.70 -0.67
CA SER A 284 4.38 6.65 -1.13
C SER A 284 4.43 6.74 -2.65
N ASP A 285 4.15 7.92 -3.20
CA ASP A 285 4.38 8.23 -4.62
C ASP A 285 5.81 7.91 -5.04
N LEU A 286 6.78 8.22 -4.17
CA LEU A 286 8.18 8.01 -4.47
C LEU A 286 8.52 6.51 -4.63
N ILE A 287 7.97 5.65 -3.79
CA ILE A 287 8.18 4.20 -3.88
C ILE A 287 7.50 3.65 -5.14
N SER A 288 6.21 3.96 -5.32
CA SER A 288 5.40 3.40 -6.41
C SER A 288 5.91 3.80 -7.78
N THR A 289 6.37 5.05 -7.94
CA THR A 289 6.89 5.54 -9.21
C THR A 289 8.32 5.07 -9.49
N ARG A 290 9.21 5.07 -8.48
CA ARG A 290 10.62 4.66 -8.65
C ARG A 290 10.82 3.17 -8.89
N LEU A 291 9.99 2.32 -8.28
CA LEU A 291 10.06 0.87 -8.43
C LEU A 291 9.26 0.31 -9.61
N ASP A 292 9.00 1.13 -10.61
CA ASP A 292 8.19 0.83 -11.79
C ASP A 292 6.69 0.66 -11.50
N LEU A 293 5.92 1.66 -11.91
CA LEU A 293 4.48 1.73 -11.77
C LEU A 293 3.74 0.48 -12.30
N ARG A 294 4.29 -0.20 -13.33
CA ARG A 294 3.74 -1.43 -13.91
C ARG A 294 3.67 -2.59 -12.92
N ASN A 295 4.47 -2.54 -11.86
CA ASN A 295 4.44 -3.53 -10.78
C ASN A 295 3.41 -3.22 -9.70
N CYS A 296 2.61 -2.14 -9.86
CA CYS A 296 1.57 -1.78 -8.91
C CYS A 296 0.28 -2.57 -9.16
N ILE A 297 -0.33 -3.00 -8.07
CA ILE A 297 -1.69 -3.52 -8.00
C ILE A 297 -2.47 -2.53 -7.15
N LEU A 298 -3.42 -1.86 -7.77
CA LEU A 298 -4.33 -0.95 -7.07
C LEU A 298 -5.37 -1.77 -6.32
N MET A 299 -5.50 -1.48 -5.04
CA MET A 299 -6.50 -2.07 -4.16
C MET A 299 -7.52 -0.99 -3.81
N ASN A 300 -8.75 -1.16 -4.29
CA ASN A 300 -9.82 -0.19 -4.07
C ASN A 300 -10.90 -0.80 -3.17
N CYS A 301 -11.27 -0.06 -2.12
CA CYS A 301 -12.36 -0.42 -1.21
C CYS A 301 -13.76 -0.09 -1.74
N ALA A 302 -13.91 0.44 -2.97
CA ALA A 302 -15.21 0.67 -3.55
C ALA A 302 -15.95 -0.66 -3.75
N ALA A 303 -17.23 -0.72 -3.39
CA ALA A 303 -18.05 -1.91 -3.58
C ALA A 303 -18.58 -1.98 -5.04
N PRO A 304 -18.37 -3.09 -5.79
CA PRO A 304 -17.55 -4.23 -5.38
C PRO A 304 -16.05 -3.91 -5.43
N ALA A 305 -15.31 -4.41 -4.45
CA ALA A 305 -13.86 -4.22 -4.37
C ALA A 305 -13.20 -4.65 -5.69
N ARG A 306 -12.49 -3.72 -6.32
CA ARG A 306 -11.76 -3.98 -7.58
C ARG A 306 -10.27 -3.90 -7.29
N THR A 307 -9.56 -4.93 -7.69
CA THR A 307 -8.10 -4.89 -7.81
C THR A 307 -7.73 -4.70 -9.28
N VAL A 308 -6.85 -3.75 -9.57
CA VAL A 308 -6.40 -3.46 -10.93
C VAL A 308 -4.87 -3.48 -10.98
N SER A 309 -4.30 -4.34 -11.81
CA SER A 309 -2.87 -4.31 -12.09
C SER A 309 -2.56 -3.17 -13.06
N LEU A 310 -1.52 -2.38 -12.78
CA LEU A 310 -1.02 -1.36 -13.71
C LEU A 310 -0.03 -1.91 -14.75
N GLY A 311 0.07 -3.24 -14.88
CA GLY A 311 0.93 -3.90 -15.87
C GLY A 311 0.60 -3.56 -17.34
N PHE A 312 -0.56 -2.97 -17.61
CA PHE A 312 -0.96 -2.50 -18.94
C PHE A 312 -0.31 -1.17 -19.34
N VAL A 313 0.26 -0.42 -18.39
CA VAL A 313 0.84 0.91 -18.67
C VAL A 313 2.02 0.77 -19.63
N GLU A 314 2.02 1.58 -20.70
CA GLU A 314 3.11 1.58 -21.66
C GLU A 314 4.45 1.99 -21.03
N GLU A 315 5.54 1.43 -21.52
CA GLU A 315 6.88 1.64 -20.95
C GLU A 315 7.29 3.11 -20.93
N ASP A 316 6.96 3.88 -21.97
CA ASP A 316 7.26 5.31 -22.05
C ASP A 316 6.46 6.14 -21.03
N THR A 317 5.23 5.74 -20.75
CA THR A 317 4.39 6.36 -19.71
C THR A 317 4.91 6.01 -18.32
N ALA A 318 5.28 4.76 -18.07
CA ALA A 318 5.90 4.36 -16.80
C ALA A 318 7.23 5.10 -16.57
N LYS A 319 8.10 5.18 -17.58
CA LYS A 319 9.37 5.94 -17.52
C LYS A 319 9.17 7.43 -17.28
N PHE A 320 8.11 8.01 -17.84
CA PHE A 320 7.77 9.41 -17.59
C PHE A 320 7.51 9.64 -16.09
N PHE A 321 6.63 8.87 -15.49
CA PHE A 321 6.32 8.99 -14.05
C PHE A 321 7.52 8.64 -13.14
N MET A 322 8.37 7.70 -13.52
CA MET A 322 9.61 7.39 -12.79
C MET A 322 10.59 8.59 -12.75
N LYS A 323 10.64 9.39 -13.81
CA LYS A 323 11.55 10.55 -13.91
C LYS A 323 11.00 11.81 -13.25
N ALA A 324 9.70 11.91 -13.10
CA ALA A 324 9.01 13.06 -12.54
C ALA A 324 8.11 12.62 -11.36
N PRO A 325 8.69 12.29 -10.21
CA PRO A 325 7.96 11.71 -9.06
C PRO A 325 6.96 12.66 -8.41
N ASP A 326 7.05 13.98 -8.70
CA ASP A 326 6.15 14.99 -8.15
C ASP A 326 4.83 15.12 -8.93
N ASN A 327 4.56 14.20 -9.86
CA ASN A 327 3.35 14.22 -10.70
C ASN A 327 2.08 13.66 -10.01
N ASN A 328 2.07 13.52 -8.70
CA ASN A 328 0.89 13.09 -7.92
C ASN A 328 0.20 11.85 -8.51
N MET A 329 0.99 10.90 -9.03
CA MET A 329 0.46 9.73 -9.74
C MET A 329 -0.36 8.84 -8.83
N LEU A 330 0.07 8.68 -7.60
CA LEU A 330 -0.65 7.86 -6.62
C LEU A 330 -1.99 8.51 -6.25
N GLN A 331 -2.00 9.83 -6.02
CA GLN A 331 -3.22 10.58 -5.80
C GLN A 331 -4.18 10.40 -6.98
N PHE A 332 -3.66 10.46 -8.22
CA PHE A 332 -4.46 10.25 -9.42
C PHE A 332 -5.12 8.88 -9.47
N VAL A 333 -4.36 7.79 -9.29
CA VAL A 333 -4.91 6.42 -9.43
C VAL A 333 -5.84 6.02 -8.29
N LEU A 334 -5.77 6.69 -7.14
CA LEU A 334 -6.64 6.45 -5.99
C LEU A 334 -7.88 7.35 -5.98
N ALA A 335 -7.88 8.44 -6.74
CA ALA A 335 -9.01 9.34 -6.82
C ALA A 335 -10.23 8.69 -7.49
N LYS A 336 -11.42 9.18 -7.14
CA LYS A 336 -12.69 8.80 -7.79
C LYS A 336 -13.03 9.72 -8.94
N LYS A 337 -12.77 11.00 -8.76
CA LYS A 337 -13.05 12.09 -9.72
C LYS A 337 -11.84 13.03 -9.73
N VAL A 338 -11.34 13.38 -10.88
CA VAL A 338 -10.16 14.25 -11.02
C VAL A 338 -10.39 15.36 -12.02
N VAL A 339 -9.98 16.58 -11.65
CA VAL A 339 -9.72 17.66 -12.60
C VAL A 339 -8.22 17.71 -12.86
N LEU A 340 -7.80 17.49 -14.09
CA LEU A 340 -6.43 17.72 -14.52
C LEU A 340 -6.33 19.14 -15.09
N VAL A 341 -5.40 19.93 -14.57
CA VAL A 341 -5.17 21.31 -14.97
C VAL A 341 -3.72 21.53 -15.45
N GLU A 342 -3.46 22.59 -16.19
CA GLU A 342 -2.12 22.83 -16.74
C GLU A 342 -1.10 23.28 -15.69
N GLY A 343 -1.53 24.11 -14.72
CA GLY A 343 -0.59 24.70 -13.78
C GLY A 343 -1.22 25.21 -12.48
N ASP A 344 -0.40 25.99 -11.75
CA ASP A 344 -0.72 26.43 -10.38
C ASP A 344 -1.89 27.42 -10.31
N ALA A 345 -2.11 28.24 -11.35
CA ALA A 345 -3.16 29.26 -11.32
C ALA A 345 -4.57 28.62 -11.28
N GLU A 346 -4.77 27.61 -12.13
CA GLU A 346 -6.00 26.82 -12.16
C GLU A 346 -6.16 26.05 -10.84
N PHE A 347 -5.09 25.41 -10.37
CA PHE A 347 -5.08 24.67 -9.11
C PHE A 347 -5.54 25.54 -7.94
N ILE A 348 -5.00 26.77 -7.82
CA ILE A 348 -5.31 27.70 -6.74
C ILE A 348 -6.79 28.09 -6.73
N LEU A 349 -7.39 28.36 -7.92
CA LEU A 349 -8.75 28.88 -8.00
C LEU A 349 -9.83 27.78 -8.07
N MET A 350 -9.47 26.52 -8.32
CA MET A 350 -10.43 25.46 -8.61
C MET A 350 -11.40 25.18 -7.47
N ASP A 351 -10.95 25.22 -6.20
CA ASP A 351 -11.83 25.01 -5.04
C ASP A 351 -12.89 26.13 -4.89
N ALA A 352 -12.47 27.40 -5.10
CA ALA A 352 -13.39 28.53 -5.09
C ALA A 352 -14.41 28.43 -6.23
N PHE A 353 -13.99 28.02 -7.41
CA PHE A 353 -14.88 27.78 -8.53
C PHE A 353 -15.85 26.63 -8.27
N CYS A 354 -15.37 25.54 -7.65
CA CYS A 354 -16.21 24.42 -7.25
C CYS A 354 -17.30 24.85 -6.26
N LYS A 355 -16.94 25.60 -5.23
CA LYS A 355 -17.91 26.15 -4.26
C LYS A 355 -18.96 27.02 -4.95
N LYS A 356 -18.54 27.84 -5.93
CA LYS A 356 -19.44 28.73 -6.67
C LYS A 356 -20.41 27.99 -7.58
N VAL A 357 -19.96 26.92 -8.24
CA VAL A 357 -20.74 26.14 -9.21
C VAL A 357 -21.61 25.10 -8.55
N LEU A 358 -21.06 24.35 -7.58
CA LEU A 358 -21.71 23.19 -6.97
C LEU A 358 -22.23 23.47 -5.55
N GLY A 359 -21.92 24.64 -4.96
CA GLY A 359 -22.32 25.00 -3.60
C GLY A 359 -21.43 24.42 -2.49
N HIS A 360 -20.46 23.58 -2.82
CA HIS A 360 -19.57 22.88 -1.90
C HIS A 360 -18.15 22.84 -2.46
N GLY A 361 -17.14 22.68 -1.59
CA GLY A 361 -15.74 22.57 -1.99
C GLY A 361 -15.41 21.22 -2.64
N LEU A 362 -14.25 21.16 -3.28
CA LEU A 362 -13.76 19.99 -4.01
C LEU A 362 -13.73 18.73 -3.13
N SER A 363 -13.19 18.84 -1.92
CA SER A 363 -13.07 17.69 -0.99
C SER A 363 -14.45 17.13 -0.59
N GLU A 364 -15.46 17.99 -0.41
CA GLU A 364 -16.83 17.55 -0.08
C GLU A 364 -17.48 16.82 -1.26
N GLN A 365 -17.09 17.14 -2.49
CA GLN A 365 -17.57 16.51 -3.72
C GLN A 365 -16.74 15.25 -4.10
N GLY A 366 -15.67 14.97 -3.36
CA GLY A 366 -14.74 13.89 -3.68
C GLY A 366 -14.03 14.09 -5.01
N ILE A 367 -13.68 15.34 -5.33
CA ILE A 367 -12.97 15.74 -6.54
C ILE A 367 -11.54 16.12 -6.17
N ASP A 368 -10.56 15.49 -6.77
CA ASP A 368 -9.16 15.87 -6.69
C ASP A 368 -8.76 16.78 -7.86
N VAL A 369 -7.86 17.74 -7.59
CA VAL A 369 -7.25 18.57 -8.63
C VAL A 369 -5.78 18.24 -8.73
N ILE A 370 -5.29 18.04 -9.95
CA ILE A 370 -3.89 17.72 -10.21
C ILE A 370 -3.37 18.66 -11.30
N ALA A 371 -2.36 19.45 -10.95
CA ALA A 371 -1.59 20.25 -11.93
C ALA A 371 -0.56 19.33 -12.61
N VAL A 372 -0.58 19.31 -13.95
CA VAL A 372 0.18 18.35 -14.76
C VAL A 372 1.49 18.93 -15.31
N ASP A 373 1.80 20.18 -14.97
CA ASP A 373 2.98 20.91 -15.47
C ASP A 373 3.21 20.72 -16.98
N GLY A 374 2.37 21.40 -17.77
CA GLY A 374 2.39 21.32 -19.22
C GLY A 374 1.43 20.28 -19.81
N LYS A 375 1.60 19.95 -21.11
CA LYS A 375 0.61 19.16 -21.87
C LYS A 375 0.76 17.63 -21.77
N CYS A 376 1.10 17.12 -20.59
CA CYS A 376 1.28 15.67 -20.38
C CYS A 376 -0.03 14.90 -20.06
N PHE A 377 -1.20 15.53 -20.22
CA PHE A 377 -2.51 14.94 -19.93
C PHE A 377 -2.70 13.53 -20.50
N LYS A 378 -2.25 13.28 -21.74
CA LYS A 378 -2.45 11.98 -22.41
C LYS A 378 -1.87 10.79 -21.62
N ARG A 379 -0.80 11.01 -20.83
CA ARG A 379 -0.22 9.96 -19.97
C ARG A 379 -1.17 9.54 -18.85
N TYR A 380 -1.84 10.52 -18.24
CA TYR A 380 -2.89 10.26 -17.23
C TYR A 380 -4.13 9.63 -17.86
N LEU A 381 -4.54 10.11 -19.05
CA LEU A 381 -5.71 9.59 -19.74
C LEU A 381 -5.54 8.15 -20.21
N GLU A 382 -4.32 7.71 -20.57
CA GLU A 382 -4.00 6.32 -20.86
C GLU A 382 -4.37 5.41 -19.68
N ILE A 383 -4.03 5.83 -18.47
CA ILE A 383 -4.31 5.09 -17.25
C ILE A 383 -5.81 5.17 -16.92
N ALA A 384 -6.40 6.36 -16.97
CA ALA A 384 -7.82 6.59 -16.69
C ALA A 384 -8.77 5.70 -17.50
N LYS A 385 -8.44 5.43 -18.78
CA LYS A 385 -9.20 4.52 -19.65
C LYS A 385 -9.41 3.13 -19.06
N GLN A 386 -8.37 2.62 -18.40
CA GLN A 386 -8.33 1.24 -17.91
C GLN A 386 -8.90 1.10 -16.50
N ILE A 387 -8.63 2.10 -15.64
CA ILE A 387 -9.04 2.03 -14.23
C ILE A 387 -10.42 2.63 -13.97
N GLY A 388 -10.97 3.37 -14.93
CA GLY A 388 -12.34 3.88 -14.86
C GLY A 388 -12.52 5.11 -13.98
N ILE A 389 -11.46 5.85 -13.65
CA ILE A 389 -11.52 7.13 -12.94
C ILE A 389 -12.25 8.15 -13.82
N LYS A 390 -13.13 8.95 -13.22
CA LYS A 390 -13.82 10.04 -13.92
C LYS A 390 -12.88 11.25 -13.98
N VAL A 391 -12.48 11.65 -15.19
CA VAL A 391 -11.44 12.68 -15.42
C VAL A 391 -11.96 13.79 -16.32
N ALA A 392 -11.93 15.02 -15.83
CA ALA A 392 -12.08 16.22 -16.63
C ALA A 392 -10.71 16.87 -16.85
N VAL A 393 -10.30 17.03 -18.08
CA VAL A 393 -9.13 17.84 -18.44
C VAL A 393 -9.60 19.27 -18.68
N VAL A 394 -9.01 20.21 -17.97
CA VAL A 394 -9.19 21.65 -18.18
C VAL A 394 -7.88 22.21 -18.75
N THR A 395 -7.90 22.68 -19.99
CA THR A 395 -6.69 23.05 -20.74
C THR A 395 -6.91 24.31 -21.59
N ASP A 396 -5.83 24.97 -21.97
CA ASP A 396 -5.83 26.13 -22.82
C ASP A 396 -6.03 25.76 -24.30
N ASN A 397 -6.73 26.59 -25.07
CA ASN A 397 -6.88 26.39 -26.52
C ASN A 397 -5.69 26.92 -27.33
N ASP A 398 -4.80 27.74 -26.73
CA ASP A 398 -3.60 28.33 -27.36
C ASP A 398 -3.90 28.99 -28.71
N LYS A 399 -5.00 29.72 -28.83
CA LYS A 399 -5.48 30.45 -30.04
C LYS A 399 -5.87 29.55 -31.21
N ASN A 400 -6.05 28.25 -31.00
CA ASN A 400 -6.51 27.34 -32.05
C ASN A 400 -7.25 26.13 -31.44
N TYR A 401 -8.51 26.34 -31.08
CA TYR A 401 -9.35 25.30 -30.50
C TYR A 401 -9.48 24.05 -31.38
N ALA A 402 -9.61 24.28 -32.70
CA ALA A 402 -9.82 23.18 -33.66
C ALA A 402 -8.63 22.21 -33.68
N GLU A 403 -7.40 22.71 -33.66
CA GLU A 403 -6.19 21.88 -33.73
C GLU A 403 -5.77 21.37 -32.35
N ASN A 404 -5.69 22.27 -31.36
CA ASN A 404 -5.14 21.94 -30.04
C ASN A 404 -6.10 21.11 -29.20
N ILE A 405 -7.40 21.29 -29.37
CA ILE A 405 -8.41 20.55 -28.58
C ILE A 405 -9.08 19.48 -29.45
N THR A 406 -9.84 19.88 -30.48
CA THR A 406 -10.66 18.92 -31.25
C THR A 406 -9.82 17.85 -31.96
N ALA A 407 -8.74 18.25 -32.66
CA ALA A 407 -7.88 17.29 -33.33
C ALA A 407 -7.00 16.50 -32.37
N SER A 408 -6.38 17.18 -31.39
CA SER A 408 -5.44 16.56 -30.44
C SER A 408 -6.11 15.54 -29.50
N TYR A 409 -7.35 15.82 -29.07
CA TYR A 409 -8.11 14.95 -28.13
C TYR A 409 -9.27 14.23 -28.80
N ARG A 410 -9.25 14.06 -30.13
CA ARG A 410 -10.33 13.44 -30.90
C ARG A 410 -10.79 12.10 -30.36
N GLY A 411 -9.87 11.25 -29.87
CA GLY A 411 -10.16 9.95 -29.29
C GLY A 411 -10.75 10.00 -27.88
N TYR A 412 -10.90 11.18 -27.28
CA TYR A 412 -11.46 11.37 -25.92
C TYR A 412 -12.75 12.21 -25.95
N MET A 413 -13.00 12.98 -27.00
CA MET A 413 -14.13 13.92 -27.08
C MET A 413 -15.41 13.31 -27.66
N ASN A 414 -15.35 12.15 -28.32
CA ASN A 414 -16.49 11.54 -29.02
C ASN A 414 -17.30 10.54 -28.18
N ASN A 415 -17.35 10.71 -26.85
CA ASN A 415 -17.98 9.75 -25.91
C ASN A 415 -17.44 8.31 -26.02
N GLU A 416 -16.27 8.13 -26.60
CA GLU A 416 -15.62 6.82 -26.70
C GLU A 416 -15.28 6.27 -25.29
N PHE A 417 -14.96 7.20 -24.36
CA PHE A 417 -14.75 6.91 -22.95
C PHE A 417 -15.70 7.75 -22.10
N ALA A 418 -16.74 7.14 -21.57
CA ALA A 418 -17.74 7.82 -20.75
C ALA A 418 -17.19 8.47 -19.45
N ASN A 419 -15.99 8.06 -19.04
CA ASN A 419 -15.31 8.55 -17.84
C ASN A 419 -14.26 9.66 -18.11
N ILE A 420 -14.09 10.11 -19.36
CA ILE A 420 -13.08 11.11 -19.73
C ILE A 420 -13.72 12.20 -20.56
N MET A 421 -13.48 13.48 -20.20
CA MET A 421 -13.89 14.64 -20.98
C MET A 421 -12.80 15.71 -20.97
N VAL A 422 -12.74 16.49 -22.06
CA VAL A 422 -11.78 17.60 -22.20
C VAL A 422 -12.55 18.90 -22.38
N TYR A 423 -12.19 19.89 -21.61
CA TYR A 423 -12.82 21.22 -21.56
C TYR A 423 -11.77 22.31 -21.83
N ALA A 424 -12.07 23.18 -22.74
CA ALA A 424 -11.30 24.39 -23.04
C ALA A 424 -12.26 25.47 -23.54
N ASP A 425 -11.86 26.73 -23.46
CA ASP A 425 -12.66 27.80 -24.04
C ASP A 425 -12.70 27.64 -25.56
N THR A 426 -13.88 27.77 -26.17
CA THR A 426 -14.06 27.64 -27.63
C THR A 426 -13.70 28.91 -28.39
N ASP A 427 -13.56 30.04 -27.70
CA ASP A 427 -13.17 31.34 -28.25
C ASP A 427 -11.63 31.45 -28.31
N ASP A 428 -11.05 31.49 -29.50
CA ASP A 428 -9.62 31.60 -29.70
C ASP A 428 -9.01 32.91 -29.16
N ASP A 429 -9.84 33.94 -28.90
CA ASP A 429 -9.42 35.16 -28.19
C ASP A 429 -9.34 34.99 -26.66
N ARG A 430 -9.82 33.85 -26.11
CA ARG A 430 -9.76 33.47 -24.71
C ARG A 430 -8.78 32.29 -24.51
N TYR A 431 -7.60 32.45 -25.08
CA TYR A 431 -6.66 31.40 -25.39
C TYR A 431 -5.93 30.77 -24.21
N THR A 432 -5.96 31.40 -23.02
CA THR A 432 -5.41 30.84 -21.78
C THR A 432 -6.40 31.04 -20.62
N PHE A 433 -6.18 30.29 -19.55
CA PHE A 433 -6.93 30.40 -18.31
C PHE A 433 -6.97 31.83 -17.77
N GLU A 434 -5.81 32.52 -17.72
CA GLU A 434 -5.71 33.89 -17.20
C GLU A 434 -6.49 34.88 -18.05
N VAL A 435 -6.49 34.71 -19.37
CA VAL A 435 -7.25 35.56 -20.29
C VAL A 435 -8.75 35.33 -20.13
N ALA A 436 -9.18 34.07 -19.97
CA ALA A 436 -10.58 33.75 -19.71
C ALA A 436 -11.06 34.33 -18.37
N VAL A 437 -10.29 34.12 -17.30
CA VAL A 437 -10.60 34.70 -15.99
C VAL A 437 -10.63 36.22 -16.00
N TYR A 438 -9.65 36.85 -16.69
CA TYR A 438 -9.65 38.34 -16.84
C TYR A 438 -10.89 38.85 -17.55
N LYS A 439 -11.26 38.25 -18.70
CA LYS A 439 -12.43 38.71 -19.48
C LYS A 439 -13.75 38.55 -18.70
N ASP A 440 -13.88 37.48 -17.89
CA ASP A 440 -15.08 37.26 -17.10
C ASP A 440 -15.10 38.07 -15.78
N ASN A 441 -13.97 38.65 -15.37
CA ASN A 441 -13.78 39.38 -14.11
C ASN A 441 -13.06 40.72 -14.30
N THR A 442 -13.22 41.39 -15.47
CA THR A 442 -12.47 42.61 -15.85
C THR A 442 -12.48 43.68 -14.76
N ALA A 443 -13.65 44.03 -14.22
CA ALA A 443 -13.78 45.06 -13.18
C ALA A 443 -13.01 44.71 -11.90
N ILE A 444 -13.05 43.45 -11.47
CA ILE A 444 -12.35 42.94 -10.29
C ILE A 444 -10.84 42.95 -10.53
N CYS A 445 -10.41 42.47 -11.68
CA CYS A 445 -8.99 42.41 -12.03
C CYS A 445 -8.39 43.82 -12.20
N ASP A 446 -9.14 44.75 -12.81
CA ASP A 446 -8.70 46.14 -12.95
C ASP A 446 -8.61 46.87 -11.60
N GLU A 447 -9.54 46.60 -10.67
CA GLU A 447 -9.47 47.11 -9.30
C GLU A 447 -8.21 46.60 -8.57
N LEU A 448 -7.95 45.30 -8.63
CA LEU A 448 -6.83 44.69 -7.90
C LEU A 448 -5.47 45.00 -8.53
N PHE A 449 -5.37 44.99 -9.84
CA PHE A 449 -4.10 45.00 -10.54
C PHE A 449 -3.84 46.31 -11.31
N GLY A 450 -4.85 47.19 -11.47
CA GLY A 450 -4.72 48.41 -12.29
C GLY A 450 -4.01 49.59 -11.63
N SER A 451 -4.15 49.76 -10.32
CA SER A 451 -3.84 51.00 -9.60
C SER A 451 -2.35 51.36 -9.46
N ALA A 452 -1.42 50.47 -9.72
CA ALA A 452 0.03 50.68 -9.50
C ALA A 452 0.91 50.51 -10.75
N ARG A 453 0.36 50.32 -11.96
CA ARG A 453 1.13 49.84 -13.11
C ARG A 453 1.29 50.92 -14.20
N ARG A 454 2.53 51.12 -14.65
CA ARG A 454 2.86 52.10 -15.68
C ARG A 454 3.24 51.48 -17.04
N THR A 455 3.51 50.18 -17.10
CA THR A 455 4.14 49.55 -18.27
C THR A 455 3.44 48.28 -18.79
N LEU A 456 2.65 47.57 -17.99
CA LEU A 456 1.93 46.36 -18.39
C LEU A 456 0.42 46.60 -18.30
N THR A 457 -0.34 46.06 -19.24
CA THR A 457 -1.79 45.93 -19.05
C THR A 457 -2.09 44.96 -17.90
N VAL A 458 -3.31 45.00 -17.35
CA VAL A 458 -3.72 44.05 -16.30
C VAL A 458 -3.65 42.63 -16.82
N GLN A 459 -4.10 42.38 -18.03
CA GLN A 459 -4.01 41.08 -18.69
C GLN A 459 -2.56 40.58 -18.85
N ASP A 460 -1.63 41.45 -19.34
CA ASP A 460 -0.21 41.07 -19.48
C ASP A 460 0.43 40.76 -18.11
N TYR A 461 0.00 41.46 -17.07
CA TYR A 461 0.46 41.16 -15.73
C TYR A 461 -0.01 39.76 -15.25
N MET A 462 -1.30 39.43 -15.43
CA MET A 462 -1.83 38.14 -15.05
C MET A 462 -1.13 37.01 -15.80
N LEU A 463 -0.89 37.18 -17.10
CA LEU A 463 -0.14 36.25 -17.93
C LEU A 463 1.31 36.06 -17.46
N SER A 464 1.95 37.11 -16.95
CA SER A 464 3.35 37.08 -16.51
C SER A 464 3.49 36.60 -15.06
N ASN A 465 2.42 36.65 -14.24
CA ASN A 465 2.42 36.34 -12.81
C ASN A 465 1.23 35.46 -12.46
N LYS A 466 1.08 34.35 -13.18
CA LYS A 466 -0.08 33.44 -13.13
C LYS A 466 -0.53 33.05 -11.74
N ALA A 467 0.33 32.36 -10.98
CA ALA A 467 0.03 31.88 -9.63
C ALA A 467 -0.21 33.02 -8.63
N GLU A 468 0.58 34.12 -8.70
CA GLU A 468 0.41 35.27 -7.80
C GLU A 468 -0.91 35.97 -8.05
N ALA A 469 -1.29 36.19 -9.33
CA ALA A 469 -2.57 36.77 -9.68
C ALA A 469 -3.75 35.91 -9.22
N ALA A 470 -3.68 34.61 -9.39
CA ALA A 470 -4.68 33.66 -8.91
C ALA A 470 -4.81 33.71 -7.38
N TYR A 471 -3.69 33.72 -6.65
CA TYR A 471 -3.69 33.82 -5.20
C TYR A 471 -4.29 35.13 -4.69
N MET A 472 -3.99 36.28 -5.34
CA MET A 472 -4.58 37.58 -4.98
C MET A 472 -6.09 37.61 -5.26
N LEU A 473 -6.54 37.04 -6.36
CA LEU A 473 -7.97 36.92 -6.67
C LEU A 473 -8.69 36.06 -5.62
N LEU A 474 -8.12 34.91 -5.27
CA LEU A 474 -8.66 34.03 -4.23
C LEU A 474 -8.75 34.74 -2.88
N SER A 475 -7.64 35.34 -2.42
CA SER A 475 -7.53 35.89 -1.08
C SER A 475 -8.39 37.15 -0.84
N GLN A 476 -8.66 37.95 -1.90
CA GLN A 476 -9.32 39.24 -1.74
C GLN A 476 -10.72 39.31 -2.39
N LYS A 477 -11.04 38.43 -3.33
CA LYS A 477 -12.25 38.54 -4.16
C LYS A 477 -12.98 37.21 -4.37
N GLU A 478 -12.71 36.15 -3.59
CA GLU A 478 -13.24 34.78 -3.76
C GLU A 478 -14.76 34.80 -4.05
N GLU A 479 -15.53 35.49 -3.22
CA GLU A 479 -17.00 35.50 -3.32
C GLU A 479 -17.53 36.20 -4.58
N SER A 480 -16.75 37.13 -5.14
CA SER A 480 -17.17 37.98 -6.27
C SER A 480 -16.76 37.42 -7.62
N LEU A 481 -15.86 36.41 -7.66
CA LEU A 481 -15.33 35.87 -8.90
C LEU A 481 -16.43 35.21 -9.75
N SER A 482 -16.40 35.45 -11.04
CA SER A 482 -17.17 34.73 -12.06
C SER A 482 -16.33 33.53 -12.55
N VAL A 483 -16.99 32.38 -12.74
CA VAL A 483 -16.33 31.15 -13.20
C VAL A 483 -16.43 31.07 -14.72
N PRO A 484 -15.32 30.85 -15.44
CA PRO A 484 -15.36 30.61 -16.87
C PRO A 484 -16.28 29.46 -17.25
N PRO A 485 -17.09 29.58 -18.32
CA PRO A 485 -18.12 28.59 -18.67
C PRO A 485 -17.59 27.16 -18.81
N TYR A 486 -16.47 26.97 -19.50
CA TYR A 486 -15.88 25.65 -19.73
C TYR A 486 -15.43 24.96 -18.43
N ILE A 487 -15.01 25.72 -17.40
CA ILE A 487 -14.69 25.20 -16.06
C ILE A 487 -15.96 24.80 -15.34
N SER A 488 -17.01 25.61 -15.41
CA SER A 488 -18.32 25.31 -14.84
C SER A 488 -18.88 24.00 -15.41
N GLU A 489 -18.79 23.82 -16.73
CA GLU A 489 -19.22 22.60 -17.41
C GLU A 489 -18.42 21.37 -16.95
N ALA A 490 -17.08 21.51 -16.80
CA ALA A 490 -16.23 20.45 -16.30
C ALA A 490 -16.64 19.99 -14.89
N LEU A 491 -16.87 20.94 -13.97
CA LEU A 491 -17.27 20.64 -12.58
C LEU A 491 -18.65 20.00 -12.51
N ILE A 492 -19.62 20.51 -13.29
CA ILE A 492 -20.97 19.95 -13.36
C ILE A 492 -20.93 18.51 -13.88
N TRP A 493 -20.17 18.27 -14.96
CA TRP A 493 -20.02 16.93 -15.53
C TRP A 493 -19.36 15.96 -14.54
N LEU A 494 -18.31 16.38 -13.82
CA LEU A 494 -17.71 15.52 -12.80
C LEU A 494 -18.68 15.15 -11.69
N ASN A 495 -19.60 16.06 -11.36
CA ASN A 495 -20.57 15.82 -10.28
C ASN A 495 -21.85 15.06 -10.74
N SER A 496 -22.05 14.90 -12.03
CA SER A 496 -23.11 14.06 -12.57
C SER A 496 -22.70 12.57 -12.46
#